data_72cb47fdc3f7018367230fdd8ce94f28
#
_entry.id   72cb47fdc3f7018367230fdd8ce94f28
#
_cell.length_a   1.000
_cell.length_b   1.000
_cell.length_c   1.000
_cell.angle_alpha   90.00
_cell.angle_beta   90.00
_cell.angle_gamma   90.00
#
_symmetry.space_group_name_H-M   'P 1'
#
loop_
_entity.id
_entity.type
_entity.pdbx_description
1 polymer ?
#
loop_
_entity_poly.entity_id
_entity_poly.type
_entity_poly.pdbx_seq_one_letter_code
_entity_poly.pdbx_strand_id
1 'polypeptide(L)'
;MKTTGVLLATVAGTIVAPVANAADMPIKVQRGATAAPVVAAVPSWAGLYVGVHAGVAMHRAQAHHDGGYYGSSLLNLENTKTGFIGGGQIGYNLQFGNVVVGVEGDVSGLDGKTKAASTFFTNTPFASNSTATSEINWMATARARLGLTTGNLLVFVTGGVAWAEIENNWRENIINYNTGATWSEKKTKTAPVFGVGAEYMFTPNWTGRLEALFADFGDTTINTGHFDSSSYTPGEPTTFKNRVMVVRGALNYKF
;
A
#
# COMPACT_ATOMS: atom_id res chain seq x y z
N MET A 1 -12.75 24.89 -13.74
CA MET A 1 -11.58 25.12 -12.90
C MET A 1 -12.08 25.46 -11.48
N LYS A 2 -12.03 24.52 -10.55
CA LYS A 2 -12.26 24.74 -9.12
C LYS A 2 -11.07 24.17 -8.37
N THR A 3 -10.21 25.05 -7.89
CA THR A 3 -9.07 24.75 -7.03
C THR A 3 -9.58 24.58 -5.62
N THR A 4 -9.49 23.35 -5.09
CA THR A 4 -9.78 23.05 -3.68
C THR A 4 -8.47 23.16 -2.90
N GLY A 5 -8.32 24.24 -2.13
CA GLY A 5 -7.20 24.45 -1.23
C GLY A 5 -7.32 23.53 -0.01
N VAL A 6 -6.24 22.83 0.30
CA VAL A 6 -6.08 22.05 1.54
C VAL A 6 -5.54 22.99 2.61
N LEU A 7 -6.32 23.26 3.65
CA LEU A 7 -5.89 23.99 4.85
C LEU A 7 -5.08 23.03 5.74
N LEU A 8 -3.79 23.30 5.91
CA LEU A 8 -2.98 22.70 6.98
C LEU A 8 -3.22 23.52 8.27
N ALA A 9 -3.85 22.93 9.26
CA ALA A 9 -3.96 23.52 10.60
C ALA A 9 -2.71 23.16 11.42
N THR A 10 -1.87 24.15 11.68
CA THR A 10 -0.75 24.06 12.65
C THR A 10 -1.27 24.35 14.04
N VAL A 11 -1.25 23.36 14.92
CA VAL A 11 -1.51 23.53 16.37
C VAL A 11 -0.16 23.78 17.07
N ALA A 12 0.11 25.04 17.43
CA ALA A 12 1.20 25.42 18.30
C ALA A 12 0.70 25.42 19.75
N GLY A 13 1.09 24.38 20.52
CA GLY A 13 0.84 24.31 21.95
C GLY A 13 1.97 25.00 22.74
N THR A 14 1.67 26.10 23.43
CA THR A 14 2.59 26.74 24.39
C THR A 14 2.50 26.02 25.74
N ILE A 15 3.61 25.41 26.15
CA ILE A 15 3.75 24.83 27.51
C ILE A 15 4.28 25.91 28.42
N VAL A 16 3.44 26.34 29.37
CA VAL A 16 3.88 27.24 30.50
C VAL A 16 4.29 26.35 31.65
N ALA A 17 5.56 26.37 32.00
CA ALA A 17 6.09 25.69 33.19
C ALA A 17 5.94 26.59 34.44
N PRO A 18 5.44 26.08 35.58
CA PRO A 18 5.42 26.82 36.83
C PRO A 18 6.81 26.87 37.45
N VAL A 19 7.26 28.06 37.84
CA VAL A 19 8.47 28.28 38.65
C VAL A 19 8.14 27.98 40.10
N ALA A 20 8.72 26.92 40.65
CA ALA A 20 8.64 26.61 42.07
C ALA A 20 9.81 27.30 42.80
N ASN A 21 9.50 28.23 43.75
CA ASN A 21 10.49 28.76 44.67
C ASN A 21 10.74 27.72 45.76
N ALA A 22 11.94 27.15 45.81
CA ALA A 22 12.38 26.26 46.87
C ALA A 22 12.96 27.07 48.02
N ALA A 23 12.37 26.93 49.21
CA ALA A 23 12.90 27.45 50.45
C ALA A 23 14.12 26.62 50.89
N ASP A 24 15.18 27.35 51.33
CA ASP A 24 16.47 26.85 51.76
C ASP A 24 16.30 26.05 53.06
N MET A 25 16.46 24.71 53.01
CA MET A 25 16.65 23.88 54.20
C MET A 25 18.08 23.34 54.21
N PRO A 26 18.78 23.38 55.39
CA PRO A 26 20.14 22.85 55.48
C PRO A 26 20.12 21.32 55.32
N ILE A 27 20.59 20.85 54.17
CA ILE A 27 20.73 19.43 53.88
C ILE A 27 21.93 18.86 54.61
N LYS A 28 21.69 18.00 55.61
CA LYS A 28 22.69 17.13 56.20
C LYS A 28 23.25 16.22 55.10
N VAL A 29 24.45 16.52 54.62
CA VAL A 29 25.12 15.70 53.60
C VAL A 29 25.45 14.34 54.21
N GLN A 30 24.55 13.41 54.02
CA GLN A 30 24.82 11.99 54.21
C GLN A 30 25.64 11.54 53.00
N ARG A 31 26.93 11.27 53.18
CA ARG A 31 27.75 10.59 52.16
C ARG A 31 27.18 9.21 51.95
N GLY A 32 26.11 9.13 51.22
CA GLY A 32 25.52 7.89 50.70
C GLY A 32 26.21 7.47 49.41
N ALA A 33 26.44 6.20 49.31
CA ALA A 33 27.09 5.48 48.23
C ALA A 33 26.86 6.13 46.87
N THR A 34 27.94 6.36 46.14
CA THR A 34 27.96 6.76 44.75
C THR A 34 27.08 5.75 43.99
N ALA A 35 25.86 6.14 43.64
CA ALA A 35 25.02 5.35 42.75
C ALA A 35 25.84 5.17 41.47
N ALA A 36 26.11 3.92 41.10
CA ALA A 36 26.74 3.60 39.84
C ALA A 36 25.93 4.31 38.73
N PRO A 37 26.58 4.92 37.73
CA PRO A 37 25.85 5.56 36.64
C PRO A 37 24.94 4.50 36.05
N VAL A 38 23.62 4.74 36.11
CA VAL A 38 22.64 3.96 35.37
C VAL A 38 22.95 4.27 33.90
N VAL A 39 23.73 3.39 33.28
CA VAL A 39 23.91 3.41 31.81
C VAL A 39 22.51 3.17 31.25
N ALA A 40 21.88 4.22 30.74
CA ALA A 40 20.61 4.10 30.07
C ALA A 40 20.80 3.06 28.94
N ALA A 41 20.13 1.94 29.06
CA ALA A 41 20.21 0.88 28.05
C ALA A 41 19.84 1.48 26.70
N VAL A 42 20.79 1.49 25.75
CA VAL A 42 20.54 1.95 24.39
C VAL A 42 19.45 1.05 23.83
N PRO A 43 18.33 1.61 23.33
CA PRO A 43 17.25 0.81 22.79
C PRO A 43 17.77 -0.10 21.68
N SER A 44 17.61 -1.41 21.83
CA SER A 44 18.03 -2.38 20.83
C SER A 44 16.86 -2.66 19.87
N TRP A 45 17.09 -2.48 18.58
CA TRP A 45 16.18 -2.85 17.51
C TRP A 45 16.40 -4.28 17.01
N ALA A 46 17.46 -4.95 17.46
CA ALA A 46 17.78 -6.32 17.07
C ALA A 46 16.77 -7.30 17.67
N GLY A 47 16.48 -8.35 16.93
CA GLY A 47 15.62 -9.47 17.35
C GLY A 47 14.51 -9.80 16.40
N LEU A 48 13.81 -10.88 16.72
CA LEU A 48 12.58 -11.30 16.05
C LEU A 48 11.42 -10.39 16.47
N TYR A 49 10.54 -10.07 15.54
CA TYR A 49 9.29 -9.38 15.84
C TYR A 49 8.13 -9.97 15.02
N VAL A 50 6.95 -9.85 15.56
CA VAL A 50 5.68 -10.14 14.88
C VAL A 50 4.77 -8.93 15.04
N GLY A 51 3.87 -8.72 14.10
CA GLY A 51 2.98 -7.55 14.18
C GLY A 51 1.74 -7.70 13.33
N VAL A 52 0.84 -6.75 13.53
CA VAL A 52 -0.37 -6.58 12.72
C VAL A 52 -0.32 -5.19 12.09
N HIS A 53 -0.91 -5.07 10.92
CA HIS A 53 -0.98 -3.79 10.21
C HIS A 53 -2.36 -3.57 9.60
N ALA A 54 -2.70 -2.29 9.44
CA ALA A 54 -3.91 -1.85 8.76
C ALA A 54 -3.65 -0.52 8.06
N GLY A 55 -4.37 -0.27 6.96
CA GLY A 55 -4.18 0.94 6.20
C GLY A 55 -5.07 1.03 4.97
N VAL A 56 -4.60 1.80 4.00
CA VAL A 56 -5.28 2.00 2.73
C VAL A 56 -4.35 1.64 1.57
N ALA A 57 -4.91 0.97 0.58
CA ALA A 57 -4.25 0.66 -0.68
C ALA A 57 -4.93 1.47 -1.80
N MET A 58 -4.15 2.22 -2.55
CA MET A 58 -4.57 2.94 -3.73
C MET A 58 -4.13 2.15 -4.95
N HIS A 59 -5.09 1.58 -5.67
CA HIS A 59 -4.87 0.85 -6.90
C HIS A 59 -5.17 1.76 -8.09
N ARG A 60 -4.17 2.02 -8.93
CA ARG A 60 -4.28 2.76 -10.18
C ARG A 60 -4.20 1.77 -11.32
N ALA A 61 -5.33 1.58 -12.01
CA ALA A 61 -5.40 0.79 -13.22
C ALA A 61 -5.53 1.73 -14.42
N GLN A 62 -4.67 1.54 -15.42
CA GLN A 62 -4.79 2.21 -16.72
C GLN A 62 -5.00 1.13 -17.76
N ALA A 63 -6.10 1.20 -18.52
CA ALA A 63 -6.34 0.33 -19.66
C ALA A 63 -6.11 1.14 -20.93
N HIS A 64 -5.23 0.64 -21.79
CA HIS A 64 -4.98 1.17 -23.13
C HIS A 64 -5.45 0.14 -24.16
N HIS A 65 -6.40 0.53 -24.98
CA HIS A 65 -6.91 -0.29 -26.08
C HIS A 65 -6.41 0.31 -27.41
N ASP A 66 -5.63 -0.47 -28.16
CA ASP A 66 -5.22 -0.11 -29.52
C ASP A 66 -6.36 -0.46 -30.47
N GLY A 67 -7.19 0.53 -30.80
CA GLY A 67 -8.34 0.34 -31.69
C GLY A 67 -7.93 0.07 -33.12
N GLY A 68 -8.27 -1.13 -33.63
CA GLY A 68 -8.19 -1.48 -35.04
C GLY A 68 -9.43 -0.98 -35.82
N TYR A 69 -9.24 -0.82 -37.08
CA TYR A 69 -10.12 -0.70 -38.26
C TYR A 69 -11.24 0.35 -38.30
N TYR A 70 -11.87 0.81 -37.22
CA TYR A 70 -12.90 1.86 -37.21
C TYR A 70 -12.55 3.09 -36.40
N GLY A 71 -11.29 3.54 -36.39
CA GLY A 71 -10.92 4.92 -36.06
C GLY A 71 -11.48 5.49 -34.77
N SER A 72 -11.81 4.70 -33.79
CA SER A 72 -12.49 5.16 -32.63
C SER A 72 -11.71 4.89 -31.33
N SER A 73 -11.31 5.99 -30.77
CA SER A 73 -11.18 6.22 -29.34
C SER A 73 -10.20 5.30 -28.63
N LEU A 74 -8.99 5.73 -28.58
CA LEU A 74 -8.06 5.43 -27.52
C LEU A 74 -8.80 5.59 -26.17
N LEU A 75 -9.40 4.52 -25.67
CA LEU A 75 -10.02 4.51 -24.34
C LEU A 75 -8.91 4.42 -23.30
N ASN A 76 -8.41 5.57 -22.89
CA ASN A 76 -7.63 5.69 -21.69
C ASN A 76 -8.57 5.70 -20.48
N LEU A 77 -8.92 4.52 -19.99
CA LEU A 77 -9.64 4.40 -18.72
C LEU A 77 -8.64 4.48 -17.59
N GLU A 78 -8.53 5.64 -17.00
CA GLU A 78 -7.77 5.83 -15.77
C GLU A 78 -8.74 5.74 -14.59
N ASN A 79 -8.59 4.75 -13.75
CA ASN A 79 -9.39 4.61 -12.54
C ASN A 79 -8.46 4.38 -11.35
N THR A 80 -8.60 5.24 -10.33
CA THR A 80 -7.92 5.10 -9.04
C THR A 80 -8.96 4.71 -8.00
N LYS A 81 -8.77 3.57 -7.37
CA LYS A 81 -9.61 3.10 -6.25
C LYS A 81 -8.79 2.99 -5.00
N THR A 82 -9.38 3.46 -3.91
CA THR A 82 -8.83 3.29 -2.57
C THR A 82 -9.62 2.19 -1.88
N GLY A 83 -8.92 1.19 -1.36
CA GLY A 83 -9.47 0.08 -0.58
C GLY A 83 -8.79 -0.01 0.78
N PHE A 84 -9.40 -0.73 1.70
CA PHE A 84 -8.80 -1.06 2.98
C PHE A 84 -7.84 -2.23 2.82
N ILE A 85 -6.73 -2.21 3.57
CA ILE A 85 -5.75 -3.30 3.65
C ILE A 85 -5.48 -3.61 5.12
N GLY A 86 -5.39 -4.90 5.46
CA GLY A 86 -5.05 -5.35 6.80
C GLY A 86 -4.43 -6.72 6.79
N GLY A 87 -3.53 -6.98 7.75
CA GLY A 87 -2.81 -8.25 7.78
C GLY A 87 -1.85 -8.41 8.93
N GLY A 88 -0.96 -9.40 8.78
CA GLY A 88 0.09 -9.72 9.73
C GLY A 88 1.47 -9.71 9.10
N GLN A 89 2.48 -9.49 9.92
CA GLN A 89 3.87 -9.44 9.51
C GLN A 89 4.79 -10.11 10.53
N ILE A 90 5.90 -10.63 10.03
CA ILE A 90 6.99 -11.20 10.82
C ILE A 90 8.30 -10.73 10.24
N GLY A 91 9.28 -10.41 11.10
CA GLY A 91 10.59 -9.99 10.64
C GLY A 91 11.68 -10.20 11.67
N TYR A 92 12.91 -10.07 11.20
CA TYR A 92 14.10 -10.16 12.02
C TYR A 92 15.06 -9.01 11.70
N ASN A 93 15.52 -8.31 12.73
CA ASN A 93 16.45 -7.21 12.62
C ASN A 93 17.79 -7.55 13.25
N LEU A 94 18.87 -7.06 12.63
CA LEU A 94 20.21 -6.95 13.16
C LEU A 94 20.52 -5.46 13.32
N GLN A 95 21.21 -5.09 14.40
CA GLN A 95 21.63 -3.71 14.65
C GLN A 95 23.15 -3.64 14.80
N PHE A 96 23.74 -2.70 14.08
CA PHE A 96 25.17 -2.38 14.09
C PHE A 96 25.32 -0.88 14.41
N GLY A 97 25.47 -0.57 15.68
CA GLY A 97 25.46 0.83 16.13
C GLY A 97 24.12 1.50 15.82
N ASN A 98 24.13 2.51 14.97
CA ASN A 98 22.91 3.23 14.54
C ASN A 98 22.28 2.68 13.25
N VAL A 99 22.86 1.63 12.66
CA VAL A 99 22.34 1.01 11.45
C VAL A 99 21.56 -0.25 11.81
N VAL A 100 20.35 -0.37 11.25
CA VAL A 100 19.49 -1.55 11.39
C VAL A 100 19.31 -2.16 10.02
N VAL A 101 19.60 -3.46 9.90
CA VAL A 101 19.38 -4.27 8.70
C VAL A 101 18.44 -5.39 9.07
N GLY A 102 17.45 -5.68 8.23
CA GLY A 102 16.48 -6.73 8.55
C GLY A 102 15.83 -7.34 7.33
N VAL A 103 15.08 -8.39 7.59
CA VAL A 103 14.19 -9.04 6.61
C VAL A 103 12.78 -9.11 7.20
N GLU A 104 11.79 -8.97 6.34
CA GLU A 104 10.39 -8.98 6.75
C GLU A 104 9.54 -9.70 5.71
N GLY A 105 8.58 -10.50 6.17
CA GLY A 105 7.51 -11.06 5.37
C GLY A 105 6.15 -10.64 5.91
N ASP A 106 5.21 -10.33 5.02
CA ASP A 106 3.84 -10.00 5.41
C ASP A 106 2.81 -10.61 4.47
N VAL A 107 1.59 -10.81 5.01
CA VAL A 107 0.41 -11.21 4.25
C VAL A 107 -0.72 -10.27 4.62
N SER A 108 -1.41 -9.76 3.61
CA SER A 108 -2.49 -8.78 3.73
C SER A 108 -3.71 -9.22 2.93
N GLY A 109 -4.90 -9.05 3.52
CA GLY A 109 -6.16 -9.04 2.80
C GLY A 109 -6.48 -7.62 2.30
N LEU A 110 -7.05 -7.51 1.13
CA LEU A 110 -7.47 -6.24 0.53
C LEU A 110 -8.97 -6.25 0.25
N ASP A 111 -9.65 -5.15 0.59
CA ASP A 111 -11.02 -4.89 0.15
C ASP A 111 -10.98 -3.80 -0.94
N GLY A 112 -10.71 -4.24 -2.16
CA GLY A 112 -10.49 -3.33 -3.29
C GLY A 112 -11.11 -3.84 -4.57
N LYS A 113 -12.45 -3.62 -4.75
CA LYS A 113 -13.15 -3.90 -6.02
C LYS A 113 -13.12 -2.66 -6.91
N THR A 114 -12.43 -2.74 -8.03
CA THR A 114 -12.42 -1.69 -9.05
C THR A 114 -13.41 -2.07 -10.15
N LYS A 115 -14.40 -1.22 -10.40
CA LYS A 115 -15.35 -1.38 -11.50
C LYS A 115 -15.18 -0.22 -12.48
N ALA A 116 -14.95 -0.53 -13.75
CA ALA A 116 -15.02 0.41 -14.85
C ALA A 116 -16.15 -0.03 -15.78
N ALA A 117 -17.06 0.88 -16.10
CA ALA A 117 -18.14 0.62 -17.04
C ALA A 117 -18.02 1.61 -18.21
N SER A 118 -18.18 1.12 -19.43
CA SER A 118 -18.24 1.94 -20.63
C SER A 118 -19.43 1.50 -21.46
N THR A 119 -20.11 2.46 -22.08
CA THR A 119 -21.22 2.20 -23.00
C THR A 119 -20.77 2.59 -24.39
N PHE A 120 -20.85 1.65 -25.33
CA PHE A 120 -20.48 1.86 -26.71
C PHE A 120 -21.73 1.87 -27.60
N PHE A 121 -21.70 2.64 -28.69
CA PHE A 121 -22.76 2.69 -29.72
C PHE A 121 -24.15 3.05 -29.21
N THR A 122 -24.26 4.03 -28.31
CA THR A 122 -25.50 4.41 -27.59
C THR A 122 -26.73 4.74 -28.50
N ASN A 123 -26.53 5.01 -29.78
CA ASN A 123 -27.58 5.37 -30.73
C ASN A 123 -27.72 4.39 -31.92
N THR A 124 -27.23 3.17 -31.76
CA THR A 124 -27.31 2.14 -32.79
C THR A 124 -28.03 0.89 -32.27
N PRO A 125 -28.56 0.02 -33.16
CA PRO A 125 -29.11 -1.27 -32.76
C PRO A 125 -28.12 -2.18 -32.02
N PHE A 126 -26.83 -1.88 -32.08
CA PHE A 126 -25.72 -2.64 -31.49
C PHE A 126 -25.16 -1.98 -30.21
N ALA A 127 -26.00 -1.18 -29.53
CA ALA A 127 -25.57 -0.61 -28.25
C ALA A 127 -25.08 -1.69 -27.27
N SER A 128 -23.86 -1.60 -26.80
CA SER A 128 -23.25 -2.54 -25.86
C SER A 128 -22.77 -1.85 -24.60
N ASN A 129 -22.99 -2.51 -23.47
CA ASN A 129 -22.43 -2.13 -22.18
C ASN A 129 -21.32 -3.10 -21.82
N SER A 130 -20.10 -2.57 -21.68
CA SER A 130 -18.95 -3.33 -21.24
C SER A 130 -18.60 -2.94 -19.82
N THR A 131 -18.43 -3.93 -18.94
CA THR A 131 -18.01 -3.74 -17.57
C THR A 131 -16.74 -4.53 -17.32
N ALA A 132 -15.67 -3.81 -16.95
CA ALA A 132 -14.42 -4.40 -16.49
C ALA A 132 -14.38 -4.32 -14.95
N THR A 133 -14.11 -5.42 -14.29
CA THR A 133 -13.91 -5.47 -12.85
C THR A 133 -12.54 -6.09 -12.58
N SER A 134 -11.71 -5.40 -11.80
CA SER A 134 -10.43 -5.94 -11.33
C SER A 134 -10.46 -5.96 -9.81
N GLU A 135 -10.15 -7.12 -9.23
CA GLU A 135 -10.14 -7.34 -7.78
C GLU A 135 -8.77 -7.87 -7.38
N ILE A 136 -8.25 -7.35 -6.26
CA ILE A 136 -7.07 -7.91 -5.58
C ILE A 136 -7.56 -8.41 -4.23
N ASN A 137 -7.52 -9.73 -4.03
CA ASN A 137 -8.05 -10.35 -2.81
C ASN A 137 -7.03 -10.42 -1.69
N TRP A 138 -5.77 -10.71 -2.03
CA TRP A 138 -4.68 -10.76 -1.08
C TRP A 138 -3.35 -10.36 -1.71
N MET A 139 -2.44 -9.90 -0.86
CA MET A 139 -1.06 -9.58 -1.23
C MET A 139 -0.12 -10.12 -0.16
N ALA A 140 0.97 -10.74 -0.57
CA ALA A 140 2.08 -11.11 0.30
C ALA A 140 3.35 -10.42 -0.16
N THR A 141 4.24 -10.07 0.77
CA THR A 141 5.56 -9.50 0.43
C THR A 141 6.68 -10.19 1.19
N ALA A 142 7.87 -10.23 0.57
CA ALA A 142 9.13 -10.55 1.22
C ALA A 142 10.13 -9.44 0.90
N ARG A 143 10.66 -8.79 1.94
CA ARG A 143 11.44 -7.55 1.81
C ARG A 143 12.66 -7.55 2.70
N ALA A 144 13.75 -6.96 2.21
CA ALA A 144 14.86 -6.51 3.03
C ALA A 144 14.60 -5.07 3.50
N ARG A 145 15.10 -4.70 4.68
CA ARG A 145 15.01 -3.33 5.21
C ARG A 145 16.37 -2.84 5.66
N LEU A 146 16.61 -1.55 5.46
CA LEU A 146 17.79 -0.84 5.90
C LEU A 146 17.34 0.47 6.57
N GLY A 147 17.77 0.71 7.80
CA GLY A 147 17.34 1.88 8.55
C GLY A 147 18.43 2.49 9.41
N LEU A 148 18.18 3.72 9.83
CA LEU A 148 18.98 4.47 10.77
C LEU A 148 18.16 4.76 12.02
N THR A 149 18.75 4.46 13.19
CA THR A 149 18.10 4.70 14.48
C THR A 149 18.71 5.87 15.23
N THR A 150 17.83 6.65 15.85
CA THR A 150 18.20 7.69 16.82
C THR A 150 17.37 7.45 18.08
N GLY A 151 17.97 6.74 19.06
CA GLY A 151 17.26 6.33 20.26
C GLY A 151 16.03 5.45 19.93
N ASN A 152 14.84 5.93 20.26
CA ASN A 152 13.58 5.20 20.08
C ASN A 152 12.97 5.34 18.69
N LEU A 153 13.55 6.14 17.79
CA LEU A 153 13.07 6.33 16.43
C LEU A 153 13.96 5.61 15.43
N LEU A 154 13.36 4.83 14.55
CA LEU A 154 13.99 4.17 13.41
C LEU A 154 13.33 4.67 12.13
N VAL A 155 14.11 5.26 11.23
CA VAL A 155 13.68 5.58 9.85
C VAL A 155 14.32 4.58 8.90
N PHE A 156 13.54 4.03 7.97
CA PHE A 156 14.02 2.95 7.14
C PHE A 156 13.48 3.03 5.72
N VAL A 157 14.21 2.39 4.82
CA VAL A 157 13.79 2.04 3.46
C VAL A 157 13.67 0.51 3.37
N THR A 158 12.80 0.03 2.49
CA THR A 158 12.59 -1.40 2.28
C THR A 158 12.47 -1.69 0.79
N GLY A 159 12.87 -2.89 0.39
CA GLY A 159 12.76 -3.35 -0.99
C GLY A 159 12.69 -4.86 -1.06
N GLY A 160 11.97 -5.38 -2.06
CA GLY A 160 11.78 -6.82 -2.20
C GLY A 160 10.79 -7.19 -3.29
N VAL A 161 10.05 -8.25 -3.02
CA VAL A 161 9.10 -8.86 -3.96
C VAL A 161 7.72 -8.92 -3.32
N ALA A 162 6.71 -8.57 -4.11
CA ALA A 162 5.30 -8.71 -3.78
C ALA A 162 4.65 -9.76 -4.68
N TRP A 163 3.74 -10.55 -4.11
CA TRP A 163 2.83 -11.46 -4.81
C TRP A 163 1.41 -11.01 -4.53
N ALA A 164 0.60 -10.90 -5.58
CA ALA A 164 -0.81 -10.57 -5.45
C ALA A 164 -1.66 -11.44 -6.37
N GLU A 165 -2.82 -11.83 -5.88
CA GLU A 165 -3.83 -12.51 -6.69
C GLU A 165 -4.74 -11.45 -7.30
N ILE A 166 -4.72 -11.37 -8.63
CA ILE A 166 -5.50 -10.43 -9.41
C ILE A 166 -6.56 -11.23 -10.17
N GLU A 167 -7.82 -10.91 -9.92
CA GLU A 167 -8.96 -11.45 -10.64
C GLU A 167 -9.55 -10.37 -11.56
N ASN A 168 -9.51 -10.63 -12.85
CA ASN A 168 -10.05 -9.76 -13.87
C ASN A 168 -11.32 -10.38 -14.45
N ASN A 169 -12.43 -9.67 -14.31
CA ASN A 169 -13.71 -10.07 -14.88
C ASN A 169 -14.11 -9.05 -15.97
N TRP A 170 -14.36 -9.52 -17.16
CA TRP A 170 -14.91 -8.75 -18.26
C TRP A 170 -16.32 -9.25 -18.56
N ARG A 171 -17.28 -8.34 -18.58
CA ARG A 171 -18.66 -8.63 -19.00
C ARG A 171 -19.04 -7.70 -20.12
N GLU A 172 -19.45 -8.27 -21.23
CA GLU A 172 -20.04 -7.54 -22.34
C GLU A 172 -21.52 -7.93 -22.46
N ASN A 173 -22.40 -6.94 -22.61
CA ASN A 173 -23.83 -7.13 -22.79
C ASN A 173 -24.32 -6.30 -23.98
N ILE A 174 -24.79 -6.97 -25.03
CA ILE A 174 -25.39 -6.32 -26.19
C ILE A 174 -26.88 -6.11 -25.89
N ILE A 175 -27.30 -4.85 -25.72
CA ILE A 175 -28.58 -4.44 -25.12
C ILE A 175 -29.77 -5.01 -25.93
N ASN A 176 -29.67 -5.05 -27.24
CA ASN A 176 -30.79 -5.44 -28.12
C ASN A 176 -30.88 -6.94 -28.45
N TYR A 177 -29.83 -7.72 -28.09
CA TYR A 177 -29.81 -9.16 -28.41
C TYR A 177 -29.81 -10.05 -27.16
N ASN A 178 -29.83 -9.45 -25.96
CA ASN A 178 -29.78 -10.17 -24.67
C ASN A 178 -28.70 -11.26 -24.62
N THR A 179 -27.61 -11.08 -25.37
CA THR A 179 -26.45 -11.94 -25.40
C THR A 179 -25.35 -11.32 -24.55
N GLY A 180 -25.00 -11.95 -23.43
CA GLY A 180 -23.91 -11.53 -22.56
C GLY A 180 -22.79 -12.57 -22.60
N ALA A 181 -21.56 -12.10 -22.78
CA ALA A 181 -20.37 -12.91 -22.62
C ALA A 181 -19.62 -12.44 -21.36
N THR A 182 -19.15 -13.39 -20.56
CA THR A 182 -18.38 -13.11 -19.35
C THR A 182 -17.08 -13.90 -19.44
N TRP A 183 -15.95 -13.20 -19.27
CA TRP A 183 -14.63 -13.81 -19.16
C TRP A 183 -14.09 -13.50 -17.76
N SER A 184 -13.58 -14.52 -17.10
CA SER A 184 -12.94 -14.40 -15.79
C SER A 184 -11.54 -15.00 -15.88
N GLU A 185 -10.53 -14.24 -15.50
CA GLU A 185 -9.16 -14.72 -15.39
C GLU A 185 -8.62 -14.39 -13.99
N LYS A 186 -8.17 -15.44 -13.30
CA LYS A 186 -7.56 -15.35 -11.97
C LYS A 186 -6.08 -15.72 -12.09
N LYS A 187 -5.19 -14.81 -11.71
CA LYS A 187 -3.75 -15.00 -11.87
C LYS A 187 -2.97 -14.39 -10.72
N THR A 188 -2.02 -15.15 -10.16
CA THR A 188 -1.03 -14.61 -9.23
C THR A 188 0.07 -13.92 -10.01
N LYS A 189 0.31 -12.64 -9.69
CA LYS A 189 1.38 -11.83 -10.26
C LYS A 189 2.45 -11.52 -9.24
N THR A 190 3.67 -11.39 -9.73
CA THR A 190 4.85 -11.02 -8.95
C THR A 190 5.32 -9.64 -9.38
N ALA A 191 5.68 -8.78 -8.42
CA ALA A 191 6.12 -7.42 -8.67
C ALA A 191 7.28 -7.02 -7.74
N PRO A 192 8.19 -6.15 -8.17
CA PRO A 192 9.08 -5.46 -7.25
C PRO A 192 8.27 -4.55 -6.33
N VAL A 193 8.68 -4.49 -5.06
CA VAL A 193 8.09 -3.60 -4.06
C VAL A 193 9.18 -2.80 -3.37
N PHE A 194 8.93 -1.49 -3.21
CA PHE A 194 9.80 -0.56 -2.50
C PHE A 194 8.98 0.21 -1.49
N GLY A 195 9.62 0.63 -0.40
CA GLY A 195 8.93 1.39 0.61
C GLY A 195 9.84 2.21 1.50
N VAL A 196 9.21 3.12 2.23
CA VAL A 196 9.84 3.95 3.23
C VAL A 196 8.96 3.99 4.47
N GLY A 197 9.56 4.10 5.64
CA GLY A 197 8.78 4.15 6.87
C GLY A 197 9.56 4.71 8.05
N ALA A 198 8.79 4.94 9.12
CA ALA A 198 9.32 5.29 10.41
C ALA A 198 8.67 4.41 11.47
N GLU A 199 9.45 3.97 12.44
CA GLU A 199 9.01 3.10 13.53
C GLU A 199 9.49 3.69 14.86
N TYR A 200 8.58 3.76 15.84
CA TYR A 200 8.84 4.30 17.16
C TYR A 200 8.70 3.22 18.22
N MET A 201 9.68 3.10 19.10
CA MET A 201 9.73 2.15 20.20
C MET A 201 9.10 2.79 21.44
N PHE A 202 7.88 2.37 21.80
CA PHE A 202 7.17 2.84 23.00
C PHE A 202 7.73 2.18 24.26
N THR A 203 8.04 0.88 24.17
CA THR A 203 8.67 0.07 25.20
C THR A 203 9.74 -0.82 24.53
N PRO A 204 10.62 -1.48 25.29
CA PRO A 204 11.61 -2.40 24.70
C PRO A 204 11.03 -3.48 23.80
N ASN A 205 9.75 -3.83 23.98
CA ASN A 205 9.07 -4.90 23.24
C ASN A 205 8.01 -4.40 22.26
N TRP A 206 7.47 -3.17 22.41
CA TRP A 206 6.38 -2.68 21.58
C TRP A 206 6.83 -1.51 20.71
N THR A 207 6.56 -1.63 19.41
CA THR A 207 6.84 -0.57 18.44
C THR A 207 5.61 -0.27 17.60
N GLY A 208 5.44 1.03 17.28
CA GLY A 208 4.44 1.49 16.30
C GLY A 208 5.14 1.97 15.04
N ARG A 209 4.60 1.61 13.87
CA ARG A 209 5.18 1.89 12.56
C ARG A 209 4.19 2.61 11.67
N LEU A 210 4.70 3.53 10.86
CA LEU A 210 4.04 4.07 9.67
C LEU A 210 4.91 3.76 8.46
N GLU A 211 4.29 3.23 7.39
CA GLU A 211 4.99 2.78 6.20
C GLU A 211 4.19 3.12 4.95
N ALA A 212 4.89 3.55 3.91
CA ALA A 212 4.37 3.68 2.55
C ALA A 212 5.10 2.68 1.64
N LEU A 213 4.33 1.87 0.90
CA LEU A 213 4.84 0.87 -0.06
C LEU A 213 4.36 1.22 -1.46
N PHE A 214 5.19 0.94 -2.43
CA PHE A 214 4.89 1.05 -3.85
C PHE A 214 5.26 -0.26 -4.54
N ALA A 215 4.30 -0.84 -5.27
CA ALA A 215 4.48 -2.05 -6.07
C ALA A 215 4.00 -1.81 -7.51
N ASP A 216 4.81 -2.20 -8.50
CA ASP A 216 4.47 -2.11 -9.91
C ASP A 216 4.36 -3.52 -10.49
N PHE A 217 3.12 -3.97 -10.74
CA PHE A 217 2.82 -5.30 -11.27
C PHE A 217 2.99 -5.38 -12.80
N GLY A 218 3.52 -4.31 -13.41
CA GLY A 218 3.78 -4.25 -14.86
C GLY A 218 2.52 -4.30 -15.71
N ASP A 219 2.75 -4.54 -16.97
CA ASP A 219 1.70 -4.56 -17.99
C ASP A 219 1.10 -5.96 -18.13
N THR A 220 -0.22 -6.01 -18.36
CA THR A 220 -0.96 -7.23 -18.71
C THR A 220 -1.67 -6.99 -20.02
N THR A 221 -1.32 -7.75 -21.01
CA THR A 221 -2.03 -7.71 -22.30
C THR A 221 -3.04 -8.84 -22.35
N ILE A 222 -4.31 -8.50 -22.54
CA ILE A 222 -5.39 -9.46 -22.76
C ILE A 222 -5.87 -9.28 -24.20
N ASN A 223 -5.93 -10.37 -24.97
CA ASN A 223 -6.53 -10.35 -26.29
C ASN A 223 -8.04 -10.40 -26.13
N THR A 224 -8.68 -9.25 -26.26
CA THR A 224 -10.13 -9.12 -26.26
C THR A 224 -10.63 -9.20 -27.70
N GLY A 225 -11.57 -10.13 -27.99
CA GLY A 225 -12.20 -10.18 -29.30
C GLY A 225 -13.28 -9.11 -29.43
N HIS A 226 -13.43 -8.53 -30.60
CA HIS A 226 -14.53 -7.62 -30.94
C HIS A 226 -15.59 -8.36 -31.76
N PHE A 227 -16.86 -8.17 -31.38
CA PHE A 227 -17.99 -8.61 -32.19
C PHE A 227 -18.44 -7.46 -33.09
N ASP A 228 -18.28 -7.62 -34.38
CA ASP A 228 -18.99 -6.83 -35.35
C ASP A 228 -20.22 -7.62 -35.88
N SER A 229 -21.16 -6.94 -36.53
CA SER A 229 -22.50 -7.47 -36.93
C SER A 229 -22.51 -8.78 -37.72
N SER A 230 -21.36 -9.31 -38.09
CA SER A 230 -21.26 -10.51 -38.93
C SER A 230 -20.05 -11.41 -38.65
N SER A 231 -19.09 -10.99 -37.86
CA SER A 231 -17.86 -11.76 -37.65
C SER A 231 -17.24 -11.47 -36.27
N TYR A 232 -16.74 -12.53 -35.64
CA TYR A 232 -15.84 -12.42 -34.51
C TYR A 232 -14.41 -12.19 -35.02
N THR A 233 -13.86 -11.02 -34.76
CA THR A 233 -12.45 -10.75 -35.05
C THR A 233 -11.66 -11.00 -33.76
N PRO A 234 -10.86 -12.08 -33.70
CA PRO A 234 -10.02 -12.31 -32.52
C PRO A 234 -8.85 -11.33 -32.51
N GLY A 235 -8.64 -10.69 -31.36
CA GLY A 235 -7.32 -10.26 -31.00
C GLY A 235 -6.93 -8.82 -31.23
N GLU A 236 -7.66 -7.85 -30.67
CA GLU A 236 -7.06 -6.57 -30.38
C GLU A 236 -6.46 -6.59 -28.95
N PRO A 237 -5.17 -6.24 -28.79
CA PRO A 237 -4.54 -6.29 -27.49
C PRO A 237 -5.03 -5.12 -26.62
N THR A 238 -5.53 -5.41 -25.44
CA THR A 238 -5.78 -4.42 -24.39
C THR A 238 -4.70 -4.53 -23.32
N THR A 239 -3.92 -3.48 -23.13
CA THR A 239 -2.83 -3.44 -22.16
C THR A 239 -3.30 -2.77 -20.88
N PHE A 240 -3.20 -3.46 -19.76
CA PHE A 240 -3.49 -2.96 -18.41
C PHE A 240 -2.20 -2.72 -17.66
N LYS A 241 -2.04 -1.51 -17.12
CA LYS A 241 -0.94 -1.15 -16.19
C LYS A 241 -1.47 -1.13 -14.78
N ASN A 242 -0.89 -1.95 -13.90
CA ASN A 242 -1.33 -2.09 -12.51
C ASN A 242 -0.26 -1.59 -11.55
N ARG A 243 -0.56 -0.49 -10.85
CA ARG A 243 0.29 0.06 -9.81
C ARG A 243 -0.49 0.13 -8.50
N VAL A 244 0.17 -0.25 -7.42
CA VAL A 244 -0.41 -0.23 -6.08
C VAL A 244 0.48 0.61 -5.16
N MET A 245 -0.14 1.58 -4.50
CA MET A 245 0.47 2.34 -3.42
C MET A 245 -0.27 2.00 -2.13
N VAL A 246 0.46 1.61 -1.09
CA VAL A 246 -0.10 1.28 0.23
C VAL A 246 0.45 2.27 1.25
N VAL A 247 -0.44 2.81 2.09
CA VAL A 247 -0.05 3.55 3.30
C VAL A 247 -0.68 2.83 4.48
N ARG A 248 0.16 2.35 5.41
CA ARG A 248 -0.30 1.52 6.53
C ARG A 248 0.38 1.87 7.84
N GLY A 249 -0.36 1.71 8.95
CA GLY A 249 0.15 1.68 10.30
C GLY A 249 0.32 0.24 10.76
N ALA A 250 1.33 -0.03 11.60
CA ALA A 250 1.54 -1.34 12.20
C ALA A 250 1.88 -1.24 13.69
N LEU A 251 1.51 -2.28 14.42
CA LEU A 251 1.91 -2.49 15.81
C LEU A 251 2.69 -3.80 15.87
N ASN A 252 3.93 -3.75 16.39
CA ASN A 252 4.82 -4.89 16.44
C ASN A 252 5.17 -5.22 17.88
N TYR A 253 5.32 -6.50 18.16
CA TYR A 253 5.91 -7.05 19.38
C TYR A 253 7.25 -7.69 19.06
N LYS A 254 8.29 -7.20 19.70
CA LYS A 254 9.67 -7.68 19.58
C LYS A 254 10.00 -8.58 20.78
N PHE A 255 10.62 -9.72 20.51
CA PHE A 255 11.09 -10.68 21.49
C PHE A 255 12.47 -10.37 22.04
#